data_8436cb8235da3d6a5e0ed278c478e431
#
_entry.id   8436cb8235da3d6a5e0ed278c478e431
#
_cell.length_a   1.000
_cell.length_b   1.000
_cell.length_c   1.000
_cell.angle_alpha   90.00
_cell.angle_beta   90.00
_cell.angle_gamma   90.00
#
_symmetry.space_group_name_H-M   'P 1'
#
loop_
_entity.id
_entity.type
_entity.pdbx_description
1 polymer ?
#
loop_
_entity_poly.entity_id
_entity_poly.type
_entity_poly.pdbx_seq_one_letter_code
_entity_poly.pdbx_strand_id
1 'polypeptide(L)'
;MRVRVTGVVIEAGRILLLNQDAGARSWSLPGGKLEDGETLAEALVREMKEETGLDVEPVRLLYVCDNLPAQVVHMTFEAHRTGGTVGDTKAGADTTPIRGMEFVKLSELPVLGFSERFTELAIAGFPGAGSYLGSKSAIGL
;
A
#
# COMPACT_ATOMS: atom_id res chain seq x y z
N MET A 1 2.27 -8.84 -17.88
CA MET A 1 2.17 -8.57 -16.42
C MET A 1 1.07 -7.56 -16.13
N ARG A 2 0.34 -7.75 -15.06
CA ARG A 2 -0.61 -6.74 -14.57
C ARG A 2 0.13 -5.70 -13.74
N VAL A 3 -0.47 -4.51 -13.63
CA VAL A 3 0.06 -3.43 -12.79
C VAL A 3 -0.82 -3.30 -11.54
N ARG A 4 -0.20 -3.23 -10.39
CA ARG A 4 -0.86 -2.89 -9.13
C ARG A 4 -0.24 -1.62 -8.56
N VAL A 5 -1.07 -0.81 -7.94
CA VAL A 5 -0.63 0.38 -7.22
C VAL A 5 -0.82 0.15 -5.72
N THR A 6 0.09 0.65 -4.93
CA THR A 6 0.07 0.53 -3.47
C THR A 6 0.36 1.89 -2.88
N GLY A 7 -0.39 2.26 -1.85
CA GLY A 7 -0.25 3.54 -1.18
C GLY A 7 0.38 3.41 0.20
N VAL A 8 1.38 4.24 0.45
CA VAL A 8 1.98 4.42 1.77
C VAL A 8 1.53 5.78 2.30
N VAL A 9 0.70 5.78 3.32
CA VAL A 9 0.23 6.99 4.00
C VAL A 9 0.77 6.96 5.41
N ILE A 10 1.63 7.92 5.74
CA ILE A 10 2.23 8.03 7.07
C ILE A 10 1.83 9.37 7.68
N GLU A 11 1.26 9.32 8.88
CA GLU A 11 0.88 10.50 9.67
C GLU A 11 1.37 10.31 11.10
N ALA A 12 2.11 11.30 11.60
CA ALA A 12 2.62 11.29 12.98
C ALA A 12 3.38 10.00 13.35
N GLY A 13 4.22 9.50 12.44
CA GLY A 13 5.00 8.28 12.64
C GLY A 13 4.22 6.99 12.56
N ARG A 14 2.99 7.03 12.04
CA ARG A 14 2.13 5.86 11.88
C ARG A 14 1.77 5.66 10.42
N ILE A 15 1.74 4.40 10.00
CA ILE A 15 1.44 3.99 8.63
C ILE A 15 0.05 3.36 8.57
N LEU A 16 -0.71 3.70 7.52
CA LEU A 16 -2.04 3.14 7.30
C LEU A 16 -1.95 1.73 6.76
N LEU A 17 -2.57 0.79 7.46
CA LEU A 17 -2.64 -0.62 7.07
C LEU A 17 -4.07 -1.12 7.04
N LEU A 18 -4.30 -2.15 6.22
CA LEU A 18 -5.54 -2.91 6.19
C LEU A 18 -5.34 -4.23 6.93
N ASN A 19 -6.36 -4.64 7.69
CA ASN A 19 -6.44 -5.96 8.26
C ASN A 19 -7.38 -6.80 7.40
N GLN A 20 -6.82 -7.72 6.61
CA GLN A 20 -7.56 -8.60 5.73
C GLN A 20 -7.43 -10.04 6.19
N ASP A 21 -8.52 -10.79 6.10
CA ASP A 21 -8.56 -12.20 6.53
C ASP A 21 -8.09 -13.11 5.39
N ALA A 22 -6.86 -12.93 4.93
CA ALA A 22 -6.31 -13.73 3.85
C ALA A 22 -4.78 -13.78 3.90
N GLY A 23 -4.23 -14.96 3.60
CA GLY A 23 -2.80 -15.19 3.44
C GLY A 23 -2.02 -15.34 4.75
N ALA A 24 -0.70 -15.44 4.62
CA ALA A 24 0.22 -15.65 5.74
C ALA A 24 0.36 -14.40 6.61
N ARG A 25 0.02 -13.26 6.07
CA ARG A 25 0.03 -11.97 6.76
C ARG A 25 -1.33 -11.34 6.60
N SER A 26 -2.05 -11.14 7.71
CA SER A 26 -3.38 -10.54 7.68
C SER A 26 -3.37 -9.02 7.51
N TRP A 27 -2.25 -8.36 7.80
CA TRP A 27 -2.09 -6.91 7.59
C TRP A 27 -1.35 -6.64 6.29
N SER A 28 -1.80 -5.62 5.57
CA SER A 28 -1.22 -5.24 4.28
C SER A 28 -1.32 -3.75 4.02
N LEU A 29 -0.52 -3.28 3.06
CA LEU A 29 -0.66 -1.92 2.55
C LEU A 29 -1.89 -1.85 1.64
N PRO A 30 -2.63 -0.73 1.66
CA PRO A 30 -3.76 -0.54 0.76
C PRO A 30 -3.29 -0.39 -0.68
N GLY A 31 -4.09 -0.89 -1.61
CA GLY A 31 -3.80 -0.81 -3.04
C GLY A 31 -4.63 -1.79 -3.84
N GLY A 32 -4.40 -1.84 -5.12
CA GLY A 32 -5.11 -2.74 -5.99
C GLY A 32 -4.68 -2.64 -7.45
N LYS A 33 -5.47 -3.23 -8.33
CA LYS A 33 -5.16 -3.35 -9.75
C LYS A 33 -5.44 -2.05 -10.49
N LEU A 34 -4.53 -1.73 -11.43
CA LEU A 34 -4.81 -0.71 -12.45
C LEU A 34 -5.94 -1.21 -13.34
N GLU A 35 -6.93 -0.36 -13.58
CA GLU A 35 -8.02 -0.64 -14.54
C GLU A 35 -7.76 0.04 -15.87
N ASP A 36 -8.40 -0.47 -16.93
CA ASP A 36 -8.27 0.10 -18.26
C ASP A 36 -8.71 1.57 -18.26
N GLY A 37 -7.92 2.40 -18.91
CA GLY A 37 -8.22 3.82 -19.03
C GLY A 37 -7.80 4.68 -17.85
N GLU A 38 -7.21 4.09 -16.82
CA GLU A 38 -6.71 4.84 -15.67
C GLU A 38 -5.21 5.13 -15.80
N THR A 39 -4.80 6.30 -15.32
CA THR A 39 -3.39 6.53 -14.99
C THR A 39 -3.06 5.84 -13.67
N LEU A 40 -1.77 5.68 -13.36
CA LEU A 40 -1.34 5.13 -12.07
C LEU A 40 -1.86 5.99 -10.89
N ALA A 41 -1.82 7.30 -11.03
CA ALA A 41 -2.32 8.22 -10.02
C ALA A 41 -3.83 8.06 -9.79
N GLU A 42 -4.60 7.95 -10.87
CA GLU A 42 -6.05 7.74 -10.77
C GLU A 42 -6.38 6.41 -10.10
N ALA A 43 -5.66 5.34 -10.44
CA ALA A 43 -5.84 4.03 -9.83
C ALA A 43 -5.55 4.08 -8.32
N LEU A 44 -4.48 4.76 -7.92
CA LEU A 44 -4.14 4.91 -6.51
C LEU A 44 -5.25 5.64 -5.74
N VAL A 45 -5.71 6.77 -6.27
CA VAL A 45 -6.78 7.56 -5.64
C VAL A 45 -8.05 6.73 -5.49
N ARG A 46 -8.44 6.01 -6.53
CA ARG A 46 -9.62 5.14 -6.50
C ARG A 46 -9.48 4.01 -5.49
N GLU A 47 -8.37 3.27 -5.53
CA GLU A 47 -8.16 2.14 -4.62
C GLU A 47 -8.10 2.59 -3.15
N MET A 48 -7.44 3.70 -2.87
CA MET A 48 -7.39 4.24 -1.51
C MET A 48 -8.78 4.61 -1.01
N LYS A 49 -9.60 5.24 -1.84
CA LYS A 49 -10.98 5.59 -1.48
C LYS A 49 -11.82 4.34 -1.23
N GLU A 50 -11.74 3.36 -2.12
CA GLU A 50 -12.51 2.12 -2.01
C GLU A 50 -12.13 1.31 -0.78
N GLU A 51 -10.84 1.18 -0.50
CA GLU A 51 -10.36 0.31 0.57
C GLU A 51 -10.26 0.98 1.93
N THR A 52 -9.98 2.28 1.98
CA THR A 52 -9.72 2.97 3.25
C THR A 52 -10.73 4.06 3.59
N GLY A 53 -11.47 4.55 2.61
CA GLY A 53 -12.36 5.71 2.77
C GLY A 53 -11.65 7.05 2.65
N LEU A 54 -10.34 7.06 2.47
CA LEU A 54 -9.57 8.30 2.41
C LEU A 54 -9.47 8.84 0.99
N ASP A 55 -9.57 10.16 0.88
CA ASP A 55 -9.14 10.89 -0.29
C ASP A 55 -7.67 11.19 -0.13
N VAL A 56 -6.88 10.86 -1.15
CA VAL A 56 -5.42 11.04 -1.12
C VAL A 56 -4.93 11.71 -2.38
N GLU A 57 -3.73 12.27 -2.30
CA GLU A 57 -2.96 12.69 -3.46
C GLU A 57 -1.63 11.94 -3.48
N PRO A 58 -1.18 11.42 -4.63
CA PRO A 58 0.16 10.85 -4.75
C PRO A 58 1.20 11.96 -4.57
N VAL A 59 2.23 11.68 -3.78
CA VAL A 59 3.32 12.64 -3.51
C VAL A 59 4.54 12.28 -4.33
N ARG A 60 4.95 11.00 -4.26
CA ARG A 60 6.12 10.52 -5.02
C ARG A 60 6.05 9.00 -5.20
N LEU A 61 6.64 8.54 -6.28
CA LEU A 61 6.89 7.12 -6.48
C LEU A 61 8.02 6.69 -5.54
N LEU A 62 7.77 5.66 -4.75
CA LEU A 62 8.78 5.10 -3.88
C LEU A 62 9.57 4.02 -4.60
N TYR A 63 8.91 2.94 -4.99
CA TYR A 63 9.57 1.79 -5.59
C TYR A 63 8.74 1.16 -6.71
N VAL A 64 9.44 0.58 -7.67
CA VAL A 64 8.87 -0.31 -8.68
C VAL A 64 9.44 -1.69 -8.42
N CYS A 65 8.58 -2.68 -8.25
CA CYS A 65 9.00 -4.04 -7.97
C CYS A 65 8.23 -5.04 -8.84
N ASP A 66 8.93 -6.10 -9.26
CA ASP A 66 8.30 -7.22 -9.94
C ASP A 66 7.89 -8.30 -8.94
N ASN A 67 6.77 -8.95 -9.24
CA ASN A 67 6.41 -10.19 -8.60
C ASN A 67 6.14 -11.22 -9.71
N LEU A 68 7.16 -11.96 -10.08
CA LEU A 68 7.06 -12.92 -11.19
C LEU A 68 6.05 -14.04 -10.92
N PRO A 69 6.01 -14.67 -9.74
CA PRO A 69 5.01 -15.70 -9.48
C PRO A 69 3.58 -15.23 -9.69
N ALA A 70 3.28 -13.99 -9.34
CA ALA A 70 1.95 -13.40 -9.51
C ALA A 70 1.77 -12.71 -10.87
N GLN A 71 2.83 -12.55 -11.66
CA GLN A 71 2.82 -11.80 -12.93
C GLN A 71 2.34 -10.36 -12.73
N VAL A 72 2.91 -9.67 -11.74
CA VAL A 72 2.51 -8.32 -11.35
C VAL A 72 3.73 -7.40 -11.26
N VAL A 73 3.56 -6.17 -11.72
CA VAL A 73 4.46 -5.06 -11.40
C VAL A 73 3.79 -4.22 -10.33
N HIS A 74 4.47 -4.03 -9.21
CA HIS A 74 3.99 -3.20 -8.11
C HIS A 74 4.59 -1.80 -8.20
N MET A 75 3.72 -0.80 -8.20
CA MET A 75 4.08 0.61 -8.15
C MET A 75 3.68 1.13 -6.76
N THR A 76 4.66 1.34 -5.89
CA THR A 76 4.41 1.80 -4.53
C THR A 76 4.63 3.30 -4.43
N PHE A 77 3.58 4.01 -4.02
CA PHE A 77 3.59 5.47 -3.89
C PHE A 77 3.47 5.90 -2.43
N GLU A 78 4.18 6.97 -2.08
CA GLU A 78 3.81 7.76 -0.92
C GLU A 78 2.62 8.64 -1.31
N ALA A 79 1.62 8.69 -0.45
CA ALA A 79 0.43 9.50 -0.66
C ALA A 79 0.08 10.27 0.62
N HIS A 80 -0.54 11.44 0.45
CA HIS A 80 -1.02 12.25 1.57
C HIS A 80 -2.54 12.31 1.55
N ARG A 81 -3.13 12.24 2.73
CA ARG A 81 -4.57 12.41 2.88
C ARG A 81 -4.97 13.84 2.59
N THR A 82 -5.99 14.02 1.75
CA THR A 82 -6.61 15.32 1.44
C THR A 82 -8.01 15.44 2.04
N GLY A 83 -8.62 14.33 2.43
CA GLY A 83 -9.96 14.31 3.00
C GLY A 83 -10.42 12.89 3.30
N GLY A 84 -11.72 12.73 3.49
CA GLY A 84 -12.32 11.44 3.78
C GLY A 84 -12.16 11.01 5.22
N THR A 85 -12.78 9.88 5.54
CA THR A 85 -12.77 9.27 6.87
C THR A 85 -12.36 7.82 6.77
N VAL A 86 -11.40 7.39 7.59
CA VAL A 86 -10.97 5.99 7.66
C VAL A 86 -12.18 5.10 7.98
N GLY A 87 -12.37 4.05 7.19
CA GLY A 87 -13.48 3.11 7.36
C GLY A 87 -14.72 3.43 6.54
N ASP A 88 -14.81 4.57 5.87
CA ASP A 88 -15.93 4.92 5.00
C ASP A 88 -15.74 4.30 3.61
N THR A 89 -15.90 2.98 3.53
CA THR A 89 -15.65 2.20 2.34
C THR A 89 -16.95 1.67 1.72
N LYS A 90 -16.90 1.39 0.40
CA LYS A 90 -18.02 0.79 -0.30
C LYS A 90 -18.01 -0.71 -0.16
N ALA A 91 -19.18 -1.30 0.06
CA ALA A 91 -19.34 -2.76 0.09
C ALA A 91 -18.94 -3.35 -1.28
N GLY A 92 -18.18 -4.46 -1.26
CA GLY A 92 -17.76 -5.16 -2.48
C GLY A 92 -16.60 -4.52 -3.22
N ALA A 93 -15.97 -3.49 -2.67
CA ALA A 93 -14.82 -2.83 -3.27
C ALA A 93 -13.61 -3.76 -3.40
N ASP A 94 -13.50 -4.76 -2.51
CA ASP A 94 -12.44 -5.77 -2.54
C ASP A 94 -13.07 -7.16 -2.47
N THR A 95 -12.42 -8.14 -3.11
CA THR A 95 -12.84 -9.54 -3.05
C THR A 95 -12.46 -10.21 -1.73
N THR A 96 -11.48 -9.66 -1.02
CA THR A 96 -11.06 -10.15 0.30
C THR A 96 -11.71 -9.28 1.37
N PRO A 97 -12.42 -9.88 2.35
CA PRO A 97 -13.03 -9.10 3.42
C PRO A 97 -12.01 -8.25 4.16
N ILE A 98 -12.33 -6.97 4.35
CA ILE A 98 -11.52 -6.05 5.14
C ILE A 98 -12.11 -5.99 6.54
N ARG A 99 -11.35 -6.45 7.55
CA ARG A 99 -11.79 -6.44 8.95
C ARG A 99 -11.60 -5.11 9.63
N GLY A 100 -10.65 -4.30 9.15
CA GLY A 100 -10.39 -3.00 9.70
C GLY A 100 -9.22 -2.33 9.03
N MET A 101 -9.01 -1.10 9.40
CA MET A 101 -7.87 -0.32 8.93
C MET A 101 -7.42 0.58 10.07
N GLU A 102 -6.11 0.70 10.24
CA GLU A 102 -5.50 1.43 11.32
C GLU A 102 -4.23 2.13 10.87
N PHE A 103 -3.96 3.26 11.50
CA PHE A 103 -2.64 3.87 11.50
C PHE A 103 -1.82 3.22 12.62
N VAL A 104 -0.75 2.53 12.26
CA VAL A 104 0.07 1.72 13.17
C VAL A 104 1.46 2.33 13.27
N LYS A 105 2.03 2.35 14.47
CA LYS A 105 3.41 2.82 14.66
C LYS A 105 4.37 2.01 13.79
N LEU A 106 5.31 2.67 13.14
CA LEU A 106 6.31 2.01 12.30
C LEU A 106 7.07 0.91 13.05
N SER A 107 7.36 1.13 14.34
CA SER A 107 8.04 0.15 15.18
C SER A 107 7.24 -1.13 15.43
N GLU A 108 5.93 -1.11 15.21
CA GLU A 108 5.05 -2.27 15.39
C GLU A 108 4.91 -3.13 14.14
N LEU A 109 5.44 -2.69 13.01
CA LEU A 109 5.33 -3.44 11.75
C LEU A 109 5.81 -4.90 11.85
N PRO A 110 6.95 -5.23 12.49
CA PRO A 110 7.37 -6.62 12.61
C PRO A 110 6.38 -7.50 13.37
N VAL A 111 5.73 -6.97 14.39
CA VAL A 111 4.70 -7.71 15.18
C VAL A 111 3.51 -8.07 14.30
N LEU A 112 3.21 -7.24 13.31
CA LEU A 112 2.10 -7.46 12.37
C LEU A 112 2.49 -8.33 11.16
N GLY A 113 3.68 -8.90 11.16
CA GLY A 113 4.15 -9.82 10.13
C GLY A 113 4.93 -9.18 8.99
N PHE A 114 5.23 -7.89 9.08
CA PHE A 114 6.09 -7.24 8.09
C PHE A 114 7.56 -7.57 8.38
N SER A 115 8.38 -7.64 7.33
CA SER A 115 9.80 -7.91 7.47
C SER A 115 10.54 -6.75 8.14
N GLU A 116 11.68 -7.06 8.74
CA GLU A 116 12.59 -6.02 9.26
C GLU A 116 13.06 -5.10 8.13
N ARG A 117 13.28 -5.65 6.93
CA ARG A 117 13.72 -4.87 5.77
C ARG A 117 12.71 -3.78 5.42
N PHE A 118 11.42 -4.10 5.34
CA PHE A 118 10.39 -3.10 5.06
C PHE A 118 10.32 -2.06 6.17
N THR A 119 10.38 -2.52 7.43
CA THR A 119 10.34 -1.64 8.60
C THR A 119 11.50 -0.64 8.58
N GLU A 120 12.72 -1.09 8.28
CA GLU A 120 13.89 -0.23 8.17
C GLU A 120 13.74 0.81 7.06
N LEU A 121 13.23 0.40 5.89
CA LEU A 121 12.99 1.32 4.79
C LEU A 121 12.01 2.42 5.20
N ALA A 122 10.90 2.04 5.84
CA ALA A 122 9.89 3.00 6.29
C ALA A 122 10.44 3.99 7.32
N ILE A 123 11.16 3.48 8.33
CA ILE A 123 11.78 4.31 9.38
C ILE A 123 12.82 5.26 8.78
N ALA A 124 13.57 4.80 7.79
CA ALA A 124 14.60 5.60 7.12
C ALA A 124 14.03 6.60 6.08
N GLY A 125 12.72 6.65 5.90
CA GLY A 125 12.09 7.57 4.96
C GLY A 125 12.17 7.12 3.51
N PHE A 126 12.25 5.83 3.26
CA PHE A 126 12.28 5.21 1.94
C PHE A 126 13.47 5.65 1.07
N PRO A 127 14.69 5.32 1.47
CA PRO A 127 15.88 5.62 0.67
C PRO A 127 15.78 4.97 -0.70
N GLY A 128 16.32 5.63 -1.72
CA GLY A 128 16.26 5.16 -3.09
C GLY A 128 14.88 5.30 -3.75
N ALA A 129 14.04 6.17 -3.22
CA ALA A 129 12.73 6.45 -3.82
C ALA A 129 12.84 6.75 -5.31
N GLY A 130 11.86 6.25 -6.08
CA GLY A 130 11.87 6.33 -7.54
C GLY A 130 12.65 5.23 -8.23
N SER A 131 13.17 4.26 -7.48
CA SER A 131 14.03 3.20 -8.03
C SER A 131 13.24 1.97 -8.47
N TYR A 132 13.74 1.33 -9.52
CA TYR A 132 13.34 -0.05 -9.84
C TYR A 132 14.22 -1.00 -9.02
N LEU A 133 13.61 -1.84 -8.20
CA LEU A 133 14.34 -2.71 -7.28
C LEU A 133 14.24 -4.20 -7.63
N GLY A 134 13.64 -4.54 -8.77
CA GLY A 134 13.47 -5.94 -9.14
C GLY A 134 12.39 -6.62 -8.32
N SER A 135 12.70 -7.72 -7.65
CA SER A 135 11.72 -8.46 -6.87
C SER A 135 11.19 -7.66 -5.68
N LYS A 136 9.92 -7.86 -5.36
CA LYS A 136 9.26 -7.25 -4.21
C LYS A 136 9.96 -7.60 -2.89
N SER A 137 10.63 -8.74 -2.82
CA SER A 137 11.43 -9.14 -1.66
C SER A 137 12.58 -8.18 -1.36
N ALA A 138 13.05 -7.40 -2.35
CA ALA A 138 14.09 -6.39 -2.14
C ALA A 138 13.66 -5.28 -1.17
N ILE A 139 12.36 -5.05 -1.04
CA ILE A 139 11.81 -4.10 -0.05
C ILE A 139 11.15 -4.82 1.13
N GLY A 140 11.28 -6.13 1.19
CA GLY A 140 10.78 -6.94 2.30
C GLY A 140 9.29 -7.26 2.29
N LEU A 141 8.66 -7.18 1.13
CA LEU A 141 7.21 -7.45 0.99
C LEU A 141 6.90 -8.67 0.12
#